data_dc37286c66b74c9fefd5ef0f558171a3
#
_entry.id   dc37286c66b74c9fefd5ef0f558171a3
#
_cell.length_a   1.000
_cell.length_b   1.000
_cell.length_c   1.000
_cell.angle_alpha   90.00
_cell.angle_beta   90.00
_cell.angle_gamma   90.00
#
_symmetry.space_group_name_H-M   'P 1'
#
loop_
_entity.id
_entity.type
_entity.pdbx_description
1 polymer ?
#
loop_
_entity_poly.entity_id
_entity_poly.type
_entity_poly.pdbx_seq_one_letter_code
_entity_poly.pdbx_strand_id
1 'polypeptide(L)'
;MELSIKQKNELFTGIVLAQELEATLEQTRRFIVVRSFKICDNKIKPWSKTIPTSYDDLNAVFVVRVYSIKSEYIDLDVDERDCSEYECIDNIYSFETLYEVLRKYIGDFSGLIPQWNVDNPIE
;
A
#
# COMPACT_ATOMS: atom_id res chain seq x y z
N MET A 1 -3.95 16.84 1.47
CA MET A 1 -4.47 15.60 2.07
C MET A 1 -3.34 14.76 2.62
N GLU A 2 -3.49 14.23 3.80
CA GLU A 2 -2.50 13.44 4.51
C GLU A 2 -3.11 12.16 5.06
N LEU A 3 -2.27 11.18 5.36
CA LEU A 3 -2.68 10.01 6.11
C LEU A 3 -3.00 10.41 7.56
N SER A 4 -4.01 9.77 8.14
CA SER A 4 -4.36 9.97 9.55
C SER A 4 -3.27 9.38 10.46
N ILE A 5 -3.28 9.77 11.72
CA ILE A 5 -2.39 9.18 12.74
C ILE A 5 -2.61 7.67 12.83
N LYS A 6 -3.86 7.24 12.77
CA LYS A 6 -4.20 5.81 12.77
C LYS A 6 -3.56 5.06 11.60
N GLN A 7 -3.66 5.62 10.38
CA GLN A 7 -3.06 5.02 9.19
C GLN A 7 -1.53 4.96 9.28
N LYS A 8 -0.91 6.02 9.78
CA LYS A 8 0.54 6.05 10.00
C LYS A 8 0.97 4.98 11.01
N ASN A 9 0.24 4.85 12.12
CA ASN A 9 0.51 3.81 13.12
C ASN A 9 0.37 2.40 12.53
N GLU A 10 -0.64 2.19 11.72
CA GLU A 10 -0.85 0.91 11.03
C GLU A 10 0.34 0.57 10.12
N LEU A 11 0.78 1.51 9.29
CA LEU A 11 1.95 1.31 8.42
C LEU A 11 3.22 1.01 9.22
N PHE A 12 3.46 1.74 10.31
CA PHE A 12 4.65 1.57 11.14
C PHE A 12 4.60 0.38 12.10
N THR A 13 3.53 -0.36 12.11
CA THR A 13 3.43 -1.66 12.80
C THR A 13 3.38 -2.83 11.82
N GLY A 14 3.64 -2.57 10.54
CA GLY A 14 3.70 -3.59 9.50
C GLY A 14 2.36 -3.95 8.87
N ILE A 15 1.31 -3.20 9.17
CA ILE A 15 0.00 -3.42 8.58
C ILE A 15 0.00 -2.86 7.15
N VAL A 16 -0.48 -3.66 6.21
CA VAL A 16 -0.65 -3.27 4.82
C VAL A 16 -2.00 -2.58 4.67
N LEU A 17 -1.99 -1.39 4.07
CA LEU A 17 -3.21 -0.65 3.75
C LEU A 17 -3.58 -0.88 2.30
N ALA A 18 -4.86 -1.00 2.01
CA ALA A 18 -5.35 -1.24 0.67
C ALA A 18 -6.68 -0.52 0.42
N GLN A 19 -6.98 -0.30 -0.84
CA GLN A 19 -8.26 0.25 -1.29
C GLN A 19 -8.58 -0.31 -2.66
N GLU A 20 -9.84 -0.64 -2.88
CA GLU A 20 -10.31 -0.98 -4.22
C GLU A 20 -10.57 0.30 -5.00
N LEU A 21 -10.09 0.35 -6.23
CA LEU A 21 -10.25 1.48 -7.15
C LEU A 21 -11.30 1.16 -8.22
N GLU A 22 -11.76 2.20 -8.92
CA GLU A 22 -12.61 2.02 -10.10
C GLU A 22 -11.83 1.26 -11.18
N ALA A 23 -12.44 0.22 -11.74
CA ALA A 23 -11.82 -0.60 -12.75
C ALA A 23 -11.66 0.18 -14.07
N THR A 24 -10.51 0.02 -14.71
CA THR A 24 -10.20 0.60 -16.03
C THR A 24 -10.39 -0.39 -17.17
N LEU A 25 -10.47 -1.68 -16.87
CA LEU A 25 -10.66 -2.77 -17.82
C LEU A 25 -11.92 -3.55 -17.48
N GLU A 26 -12.61 -4.05 -18.50
CA GLU A 26 -13.81 -4.88 -18.30
C GLU A 26 -13.47 -6.18 -17.56
N GLN A 27 -14.41 -6.61 -16.71
CA GLN A 27 -14.29 -7.86 -15.93
C GLN A 27 -13.05 -7.93 -15.05
N THR A 28 -12.51 -6.77 -14.67
CA THR A 28 -11.40 -6.67 -13.73
C THR A 28 -11.78 -5.91 -12.49
N ARG A 29 -11.01 -6.14 -11.42
CA ARG A 29 -11.04 -5.31 -10.21
C ARG A 29 -9.66 -4.70 -10.04
N ARG A 30 -9.61 -3.47 -9.57
CA ARG A 30 -8.39 -2.69 -9.44
C ARG A 30 -8.16 -2.34 -7.98
N PHE A 31 -6.91 -2.47 -7.54
CA PHE A 31 -6.53 -2.21 -6.15
C PHE A 31 -5.28 -1.36 -6.08
N ILE A 32 -5.19 -0.54 -5.02
CA ILE A 32 -3.95 0.10 -4.59
C ILE A 32 -3.58 -0.46 -3.21
N VAL A 33 -2.32 -0.78 -3.04
CA VAL A 33 -1.78 -1.37 -1.80
C VAL A 33 -0.56 -0.56 -1.37
N VAL A 34 -0.51 -0.20 -0.09
CA VAL A 34 0.58 0.59 0.50
C VAL A 34 1.22 -0.20 1.62
N ARG A 35 2.53 -0.33 1.57
CA ARG A 35 3.34 -0.98 2.61
C ARG A 35 4.45 -0.06 3.07
N SER A 36 4.91 -0.27 4.29
CA SER A 36 6.06 0.43 4.84
C SER A 36 7.05 -0.56 5.43
N PHE A 37 8.33 -0.24 5.26
CA PHE A 37 9.43 -1.00 5.84
C PHE A 37 10.36 -0.05 6.58
N LYS A 38 11.03 -0.59 7.60
CA LYS A 38 12.04 0.12 8.37
C LYS A 38 13.40 0.03 7.68
N ILE A 39 14.15 1.13 7.65
CA ILE A 39 15.55 1.12 7.22
C ILE A 39 16.41 1.12 8.48
N CYS A 40 17.23 0.09 8.66
CA CYS A 40 18.10 -0.05 9.81
C CYS A 40 19.45 -0.64 9.35
N ASP A 41 20.56 0.04 9.65
CA ASP A 41 21.91 -0.38 9.24
C ASP A 41 22.02 -0.63 7.73
N ASN A 42 21.43 0.25 6.92
CA ASN A 42 21.34 0.16 5.46
C ASN A 42 20.60 -1.08 4.94
N LYS A 43 19.76 -1.69 5.80
CA LYS A 43 18.95 -2.84 5.44
C LYS A 43 17.46 -2.50 5.57
N ILE A 44 16.66 -3.03 4.66
CA ILE A 44 15.20 -2.92 4.72
C ILE A 44 14.69 -4.07 5.57
N LYS A 45 13.94 -3.73 6.64
CA LYS A 45 13.40 -4.70 7.60
C LYS A 45 11.91 -4.43 7.83
N PRO A 46 11.12 -5.46 8.17
CA PRO A 46 9.74 -5.24 8.60
C PRO A 46 9.70 -4.47 9.91
N TRP A 47 8.63 -3.70 10.10
CA TRP A 47 8.39 -3.02 11.37
C TRP A 47 8.09 -4.03 12.49
N SER A 48 8.53 -3.68 13.68
CA SER A 48 8.09 -4.40 14.88
C SER A 48 6.65 -4.00 15.22
N LYS A 49 5.99 -4.78 16.07
CA LYS A 49 4.63 -4.46 16.54
C LYS A 49 4.58 -3.30 17.53
N THR A 50 5.71 -2.70 17.87
CA THR A 50 5.78 -1.57 18.79
C THR A 50 5.58 -0.27 18.02
N ILE A 51 4.62 0.54 18.45
CA ILE A 51 4.34 1.83 17.83
C ILE A 51 5.51 2.78 18.07
N PRO A 52 6.05 3.44 17.02
CA PRO A 52 7.13 4.41 17.18
C PRO A 52 6.68 5.62 18.01
N THR A 53 7.61 6.22 18.74
CA THR A 53 7.34 7.41 19.56
C THR A 53 7.38 8.70 18.76
N SER A 54 8.07 8.71 17.62
CA SER A 54 8.17 9.87 16.72
C SER A 54 8.27 9.39 15.28
N TYR A 55 7.52 10.05 14.38
CA TYR A 55 7.57 9.76 12.94
C TYR A 55 8.68 10.55 12.24
N ASP A 56 9.14 11.66 12.82
CA ASP A 56 10.14 12.52 12.19
C ASP A 56 11.53 11.90 12.19
N ASP A 57 11.81 11.05 13.18
CA ASP A 57 13.10 10.37 13.35
C ASP A 57 13.14 8.99 12.68
N LEU A 58 12.09 8.63 11.93
CA LEU A 58 11.97 7.29 11.35
C LEU A 58 12.60 7.22 9.97
N ASN A 59 13.50 6.25 9.81
CA ASN A 59 13.98 5.85 8.50
C ASN A 59 13.01 4.81 7.94
N ALA A 60 12.12 5.25 7.08
CA ALA A 60 11.12 4.39 6.46
C ALA A 60 11.23 4.44 4.94
N VAL A 61 10.87 3.33 4.32
CA VAL A 61 10.64 3.25 2.88
C VAL A 61 9.22 2.74 2.65
N PHE A 62 8.52 3.36 1.70
CA PHE A 62 7.17 2.98 1.34
C PHE A 62 7.17 2.32 -0.03
N VAL A 63 6.27 1.38 -0.22
CA VAL A 63 6.04 0.70 -1.48
C VAL A 63 4.56 0.80 -1.80
N VAL A 64 4.25 1.25 -3.01
CA VAL A 64 2.88 1.34 -3.52
C VAL A 64 2.75 0.40 -4.71
N ARG A 65 1.73 -0.45 -4.67
CA ARG A 65 1.37 -1.32 -5.80
C ARG A 65 -0.02 -0.97 -6.28
N VAL A 66 -0.15 -0.83 -7.59
CA VAL A 66 -1.45 -0.61 -8.24
C VAL A 66 -1.60 -1.67 -9.31
N TYR A 67 -2.68 -2.44 -9.25
CA TYR A 67 -2.88 -3.52 -10.21
C TYR A 67 -4.35 -3.77 -10.49
N SER A 68 -4.60 -4.33 -11.67
CA SER A 68 -5.91 -4.83 -12.09
C SER A 68 -5.82 -6.34 -12.29
N ILE A 69 -6.82 -7.06 -11.80
CA ILE A 69 -6.88 -8.51 -11.92
C ILE A 69 -8.30 -8.92 -12.33
N LYS A 70 -8.40 -10.01 -13.09
CA LYS A 70 -9.70 -10.52 -13.49
C LYS A 70 -10.54 -10.86 -12.27
N SER A 71 -11.81 -10.46 -12.27
CA SER A 71 -12.73 -10.67 -11.15
C SER A 71 -12.83 -12.14 -10.74
N GLU A 72 -12.74 -13.06 -11.70
CA GLU A 72 -12.79 -14.51 -11.45
C GLU A 72 -11.57 -15.04 -10.69
N TYR A 73 -10.47 -14.26 -10.61
CA TYR A 73 -9.23 -14.67 -9.94
C TYR A 73 -9.14 -14.19 -8.49
N ILE A 74 -10.08 -13.41 -8.00
CA ILE A 74 -9.98 -12.76 -6.68
C ILE A 74 -9.80 -13.77 -5.54
N ASP A 75 -10.50 -14.91 -5.60
CA ASP A 75 -10.43 -15.94 -4.56
C ASP A 75 -9.39 -17.03 -4.85
N LEU A 76 -8.54 -16.81 -5.86
CA LEU A 76 -7.50 -17.75 -6.24
C LEU A 76 -6.15 -17.32 -5.69
N ASP A 77 -5.21 -18.25 -5.58
CA ASP A 77 -3.84 -17.95 -5.23
C ASP A 77 -3.13 -17.40 -6.48
N VAL A 78 -3.02 -16.08 -6.54
CA VAL A 78 -2.51 -15.35 -7.70
C VAL A 78 -1.31 -14.50 -7.32
N ASP A 79 -0.48 -14.18 -8.31
CA ASP A 79 0.64 -13.26 -8.15
C ASP A 79 0.62 -12.17 -9.24
N GLU A 80 1.66 -11.34 -9.25
CA GLU A 80 1.76 -10.21 -10.19
C GLU A 80 1.72 -10.62 -11.67
N ARG A 81 2.08 -11.87 -12.01
CA ARG A 81 2.02 -12.38 -13.38
C ARG A 81 0.58 -12.63 -13.84
N ASP A 82 -0.35 -12.78 -12.91
CA ASP A 82 -1.77 -13.01 -13.20
C ASP A 82 -2.53 -11.69 -13.39
N CYS A 83 -1.89 -10.55 -13.15
CA CYS A 83 -2.51 -9.25 -13.29
C CYS A 83 -2.61 -8.83 -14.75
N SER A 84 -3.73 -8.18 -15.10
CA SER A 84 -3.93 -7.55 -16.42
C SER A 84 -3.11 -6.27 -16.54
N GLU A 85 -2.96 -5.55 -15.43
CA GLU A 85 -2.10 -4.38 -15.28
C GLU A 85 -1.40 -4.48 -13.92
N TYR A 86 -0.14 -4.08 -13.85
CA TYR A 86 0.61 -4.08 -12.60
C TYR A 86 1.66 -2.98 -12.63
N GLU A 87 1.68 -2.17 -11.56
CA GLU A 87 2.67 -1.14 -11.34
C GLU A 87 3.12 -1.18 -9.89
N CYS A 88 4.43 -1.17 -9.68
CA CYS A 88 5.02 -1.11 -8.36
C CYS A 88 5.94 0.11 -8.28
N ILE A 89 5.67 0.97 -7.32
CA ILE A 89 6.46 2.17 -7.06
C ILE A 89 7.13 1.99 -5.70
N ASP A 90 8.43 1.86 -5.70
CA ASP A 90 9.25 1.68 -4.51
C ASP A 90 10.19 2.87 -4.30
N ASN A 91 11.12 2.75 -3.36
CA ASN A 91 12.08 3.80 -3.03
C ASN A 91 11.43 5.14 -2.66
N ILE A 92 10.28 5.08 -1.99
CA ILE A 92 9.58 6.25 -1.47
C ILE A 92 10.03 6.46 -0.03
N TYR A 93 10.82 7.52 0.23
CA TYR A 93 11.50 7.73 1.51
C TYR A 93 10.88 8.82 2.39
N SER A 94 9.80 9.46 1.94
CA SER A 94 9.13 10.51 2.70
C SER A 94 7.62 10.43 2.54
N PHE A 95 6.88 10.95 3.51
CA PHE A 95 5.43 11.09 3.38
C PHE A 95 5.05 12.02 2.22
N GLU A 96 5.81 13.08 2.02
CA GLU A 96 5.53 14.02 0.94
C GLU A 96 5.54 13.33 -0.42
N THR A 97 6.56 12.54 -0.70
CA THR A 97 6.64 11.76 -1.94
C THR A 97 5.54 10.69 -2.00
N LEU A 98 5.26 10.02 -0.87
CA LEU A 98 4.16 9.06 -0.80
C LEU A 98 2.82 9.70 -1.17
N TYR A 99 2.54 10.88 -0.63
CA TYR A 99 1.30 11.60 -0.95
C TYR A 99 1.20 11.99 -2.42
N GLU A 100 2.31 12.39 -3.04
CA GLU A 100 2.35 12.67 -4.48
C GLU A 100 2.01 11.44 -5.30
N VAL A 101 2.55 10.29 -4.94
CA VAL A 101 2.25 9.01 -5.61
C VAL A 101 0.79 8.65 -5.43
N LEU A 102 0.27 8.70 -4.20
CA LEU A 102 -1.12 8.33 -3.90
C LEU A 102 -2.12 9.22 -4.63
N ARG A 103 -1.85 10.52 -4.71
CA ARG A 103 -2.74 11.48 -5.40
C ARG A 103 -2.92 11.21 -6.89
N LYS A 104 -2.05 10.44 -7.51
CA LYS A 104 -2.21 10.01 -8.90
C LYS A 104 -3.35 9.00 -9.08
N TYR A 105 -3.75 8.32 -8.02
CA TYR A 105 -4.71 7.21 -8.06
C TYR A 105 -5.96 7.48 -7.23
N ILE A 106 -5.83 8.19 -6.12
CA ILE A 106 -6.93 8.44 -5.17
C ILE A 106 -6.95 9.90 -4.76
N GLY A 107 -8.16 10.46 -4.64
CA GLY A 107 -8.35 11.84 -4.20
C GLY A 107 -8.49 11.98 -2.68
N ASP A 108 -8.88 10.91 -2.00
CA ASP A 108 -9.09 10.89 -0.56
C ASP A 108 -8.44 9.64 0.03
N PHE A 109 -7.56 9.83 1.00
CA PHE A 109 -6.81 8.74 1.62
C PHE A 109 -7.58 8.00 2.72
N SER A 110 -8.74 8.48 3.11
CA SER A 110 -9.55 7.85 4.17
C SER A 110 -10.04 6.45 3.81
N GLY A 111 -10.09 6.12 2.52
CA GLY A 111 -10.45 4.79 2.04
C GLY A 111 -9.34 3.75 2.11
N LEU A 112 -8.11 4.15 2.42
CA LEU A 112 -7.00 3.21 2.68
C LEU A 112 -7.19 2.60 4.06
N ILE A 113 -7.51 1.31 4.10
CA ILE A 113 -7.82 0.56 5.32
C ILE A 113 -6.99 -0.72 5.37
N PRO A 114 -6.88 -1.37 6.53
CA PRO A 114 -6.15 -2.64 6.62
C PRO A 114 -6.64 -3.65 5.58
N GLN A 115 -5.70 -4.32 4.94
CA GLN A 115 -5.99 -5.19 3.78
C GLN A 115 -6.96 -6.32 4.06
N TRP A 116 -7.08 -6.79 5.32
CA TRP A 116 -8.04 -7.84 5.65
C TRP A 116 -9.50 -7.40 5.53
N ASN A 117 -9.74 -6.10 5.36
CA ASN A 117 -11.06 -5.54 5.07
C ASN A 117 -11.26 -5.23 3.58
N VAL A 118 -10.31 -5.64 2.74
CA VAL A 118 -10.32 -5.41 1.29
C VAL A 118 -10.10 -6.76 0.60
N ASP A 119 -10.70 -6.95 -0.57
CA ASP A 119 -10.62 -8.23 -1.30
C ASP A 119 -9.34 -8.38 -2.13
N ASN A 120 -8.33 -7.54 -1.93
CA ASN A 120 -7.11 -7.55 -2.71
C ASN A 120 -6.36 -8.89 -2.57
N PRO A 121 -6.10 -9.61 -3.68
CA PRO A 121 -5.42 -10.91 -3.62
C PRO A 121 -3.90 -10.82 -3.50
N ILE A 122 -3.31 -9.65 -3.74
CA ILE A 122 -1.85 -9.42 -3.68
C ILE A 122 -1.57 -8.27 -2.73
N GLU A 123 -0.63 -8.50 -1.82
CA GLU A 123 -0.19 -7.49 -0.87
C GLU A 123 0.77 -6.46 -1.46
#